data_02c92a6fbc1f6cbff12ec12b45d68d07
#
_entry.id   02c92a6fbc1f6cbff12ec12b45d68d07
#
_cell.length_a   1.000
_cell.length_b   1.000
_cell.length_c   1.000
_cell.angle_alpha   90.00
_cell.angle_beta   90.00
_cell.angle_gamma   90.00
#
_symmetry.space_group_name_H-M   'P 1'
#
loop_
_entity.id
_entity.type
_entity.pdbx_description
1 polymer ?
#
loop_
_entity_poly.entity_id
_entity_poly.type
_entity_poly.pdbx_seq_one_letter_code
_entity_poly.pdbx_strand_id
1 'polypeptide(L)'
;MITDRLQKAINDQITAEMWSSQLYLQMSYFLKSQGWDGFGHWMALQAAEERGHATSMADYMTERGGVVKLQMIDVVPEGWGSVLEIFEHAYSHECKVSKMIDRIVSIAQEEKDYATENFFRRFVDEQVEEEATASGIVDRLKKAGDSGLLFLDSQLGQRK
;
A
#
# COMPACT_ATOMS: atom_id res chain seq x y z
N MET A 1 17.95 -0.11 22.02
CA MET A 1 17.17 1.00 21.43
C MET A 1 17.37 0.99 19.93
N ILE A 2 16.36 1.43 19.20
CA ILE A 2 16.44 1.54 17.74
C ILE A 2 17.34 2.73 17.35
N THR A 3 18.20 2.55 16.33
CA THR A 3 19.16 3.59 15.90
C THR A 3 18.47 4.75 15.19
N ASP A 4 19.12 5.91 15.12
CA ASP A 4 18.60 7.09 14.40
C ASP A 4 18.38 6.80 12.91
N ARG A 5 19.25 5.96 12.31
CA ARG A 5 19.14 5.56 10.90
C ARG A 5 17.87 4.74 10.64
N LEU A 6 17.59 3.77 11.51
CA LEU A 6 16.37 2.97 11.43
C LEU A 6 15.13 3.80 11.76
N GLN A 7 15.20 4.67 12.79
CA GLN A 7 14.09 5.57 13.11
C GLN A 7 13.72 6.45 11.91
N LYS A 8 14.73 6.99 11.23
CA LYS A 8 14.49 7.80 10.03
C LYS A 8 13.81 6.97 8.94
N ALA A 9 14.34 5.80 8.62
CA ALA A 9 13.81 4.94 7.58
C ALA A 9 12.36 4.50 7.87
N ILE A 10 12.05 4.18 9.12
CA ILE A 10 10.69 3.79 9.53
C ILE A 10 9.74 4.98 9.51
N ASN A 11 10.16 6.17 9.95
CA ASN A 11 9.33 7.38 9.83
C ASN A 11 9.02 7.73 8.37
N ASP A 12 9.99 7.59 7.48
CA ASP A 12 9.78 7.77 6.04
C ASP A 12 8.79 6.73 5.49
N GLN A 13 8.86 5.48 5.97
CA GLN A 13 7.92 4.43 5.57
C GLN A 13 6.51 4.69 6.11
N ILE A 14 6.37 5.10 7.37
CA ILE A 14 5.07 5.49 7.94
C ILE A 14 4.40 6.56 7.08
N THR A 15 5.16 7.56 6.65
CA THR A 15 4.67 8.61 5.75
C THR A 15 4.26 8.04 4.39
N ALA A 16 5.05 7.11 3.84
CA ALA A 16 4.74 6.45 2.57
C ALA A 16 3.46 5.61 2.66
N GLU A 17 3.25 4.86 3.76
CA GLU A 17 2.03 4.10 3.99
C GLU A 17 0.79 5.01 4.13
N MET A 18 0.93 6.13 4.83
CA MET A 18 -0.15 7.12 4.94
C MET A 18 -0.47 7.74 3.57
N TRP A 19 0.54 8.01 2.75
CA TRP A 19 0.35 8.48 1.37
C TRP A 19 -0.33 7.42 0.51
N SER A 20 0.06 6.15 0.65
CA SER A 20 -0.58 5.02 -0.03
C SER A 20 -2.06 4.92 0.33
N SER A 21 -2.38 5.05 1.62
CA SER A 21 -3.77 5.09 2.10
C SER A 21 -4.57 6.21 1.44
N GLN A 22 -3.99 7.41 1.36
CA GLN A 22 -4.60 8.57 0.70
C GLN A 22 -4.80 8.33 -0.80
N LEU A 23 -3.81 7.76 -1.48
CA LEU A 23 -3.89 7.40 -2.90
C LEU A 23 -5.05 6.43 -3.16
N TYR A 24 -5.13 5.34 -2.42
CA TYR A 24 -6.18 4.34 -2.61
C TYR A 24 -7.57 4.87 -2.22
N LEU A 25 -7.65 5.73 -1.23
CA LEU A 25 -8.90 6.40 -0.89
C LEU A 25 -9.36 7.34 -2.01
N GLN A 26 -8.46 8.09 -2.63
CA GLN A 26 -8.77 8.93 -3.79
C GLN A 26 -9.21 8.08 -4.99
N MET A 27 -8.53 6.96 -5.26
CA MET A 27 -8.94 6.00 -6.29
C MET A 27 -10.35 5.45 -6.02
N SER A 28 -10.67 5.14 -4.76
CA SER A 28 -12.00 4.68 -4.34
C SER A 28 -13.09 5.68 -4.70
N TYR A 29 -12.92 6.94 -4.30
CA TYR A 29 -13.93 7.97 -4.57
C TYR A 29 -14.02 8.31 -6.07
N PHE A 30 -12.91 8.32 -6.77
CA PHE A 30 -12.91 8.50 -8.22
C PHE A 30 -13.69 7.40 -8.92
N LEU A 31 -13.45 6.13 -8.58
CA LEU A 31 -14.16 4.97 -9.14
C LEU A 31 -15.67 5.05 -8.85
N LYS A 32 -16.06 5.38 -7.62
CA LYS A 32 -17.46 5.55 -7.23
C LYS A 32 -18.14 6.68 -8.02
N SER A 33 -17.42 7.78 -8.26
CA SER A 33 -17.95 8.88 -9.07
C SER A 33 -18.18 8.50 -10.54
N GLN A 34 -17.52 7.44 -11.02
CA GLN A 34 -17.69 6.88 -12.34
C GLN A 34 -18.70 5.70 -12.38
N GLY A 35 -19.38 5.43 -11.26
CA GLY A 35 -20.37 4.35 -11.17
C GLY A 35 -19.77 2.96 -10.88
N TRP A 36 -18.50 2.88 -10.49
CA TRP A 36 -17.82 1.63 -10.18
C TRP A 36 -17.77 1.37 -8.67
N ASP A 37 -18.88 0.93 -8.09
CA ASP A 37 -19.01 0.71 -6.65
C ASP A 37 -18.14 -0.45 -6.13
N GLY A 38 -18.02 -1.53 -6.91
CA GLY A 38 -17.24 -2.71 -6.53
C GLY A 38 -15.74 -2.44 -6.53
N PHE A 39 -15.22 -1.84 -7.58
CA PHE A 39 -13.81 -1.41 -7.63
C PHE A 39 -13.52 -0.35 -6.56
N GLY A 40 -14.44 0.59 -6.36
CA GLY A 40 -14.32 1.60 -5.31
C GLY A 40 -14.29 1.00 -3.90
N HIS A 41 -15.11 0.00 -3.64
CA HIS A 41 -15.10 -0.74 -2.37
C HIS A 41 -13.74 -1.44 -2.16
N TRP A 42 -13.22 -2.11 -3.18
CA TRP A 42 -11.93 -2.79 -3.11
C TRP A 42 -10.81 -1.81 -2.73
N MET A 43 -10.78 -0.64 -3.37
CA MET A 43 -9.79 0.41 -3.07
C MET A 43 -9.98 1.03 -1.69
N ALA A 44 -11.20 1.16 -1.19
CA ALA A 44 -11.46 1.65 0.17
C ALA A 44 -10.88 0.71 1.23
N LEU A 45 -11.01 -0.61 1.03
CA LEU A 45 -10.41 -1.61 1.91
C LEU A 45 -8.87 -1.57 1.83
N GLN A 46 -8.33 -1.40 0.63
CA GLN A 46 -6.88 -1.23 0.45
C GLN A 46 -6.37 0.01 1.21
N ALA A 47 -7.08 1.13 1.12
CA ALA A 47 -6.74 2.33 1.86
C ALA A 47 -6.72 2.11 3.38
N ALA A 48 -7.69 1.37 3.92
CA ALA A 48 -7.75 1.03 5.34
C ALA A 48 -6.58 0.12 5.75
N GLU A 49 -6.19 -0.82 4.92
CA GLU A 49 -5.07 -1.73 5.15
C GLU A 49 -3.75 -0.96 5.25
N GLU A 50 -3.47 -0.05 4.31
CA GLU A 50 -2.26 0.78 4.33
C GLU A 50 -2.17 1.67 5.56
N ARG A 51 -3.30 2.22 6.01
CA ARG A 51 -3.34 2.95 7.26
C ARG A 51 -3.01 2.06 8.47
N GLY A 52 -3.47 0.81 8.45
CA GLY A 52 -3.13 -0.20 9.46
C GLY A 52 -1.63 -0.50 9.48
N HIS A 53 -0.99 -0.59 8.31
CA HIS A 53 0.47 -0.76 8.19
C HIS A 53 1.21 0.40 8.85
N ALA A 54 0.83 1.65 8.53
CA ALA A 54 1.45 2.85 9.10
C ALA A 54 1.35 2.88 10.64
N THR A 55 0.17 2.61 11.19
CA THR A 55 -0.03 2.59 12.65
C THR A 55 0.74 1.45 13.33
N SER A 56 0.78 0.27 12.72
CA SER A 56 1.56 -0.86 13.23
C SER A 56 3.06 -0.57 13.27
N MET A 57 3.61 0.11 12.27
CA MET A 57 5.01 0.54 12.25
C MET A 57 5.29 1.61 13.31
N ALA A 58 4.35 2.54 13.51
CA ALA A 58 4.46 3.59 14.52
C ALA A 58 4.44 3.01 15.94
N ASP A 59 3.54 2.07 16.20
CA ASP A 59 3.45 1.37 17.50
C ASP A 59 4.74 0.60 17.78
N TYR A 60 5.23 -0.19 16.82
CA TYR A 60 6.49 -0.91 16.92
C TYR A 60 7.66 0.03 17.24
N MET A 61 7.77 1.15 16.53
CA MET A 61 8.86 2.10 16.77
C MET A 61 8.79 2.69 18.18
N THR A 62 7.58 2.97 18.67
CA THR A 62 7.36 3.46 20.05
C THR A 62 7.78 2.41 21.08
N GLU A 63 7.40 1.15 20.88
CA GLU A 63 7.82 0.03 21.75
C GLU A 63 9.33 -0.15 21.78
N ARG A 64 10.03 0.19 20.69
CA ARG A 64 11.49 0.13 20.61
C ARG A 64 12.19 1.38 21.15
N GLY A 65 11.45 2.30 21.79
CA GLY A 65 11.97 3.54 22.35
C GLY A 65 12.35 4.60 21.32
N GLY A 66 11.86 4.47 20.09
CA GLY A 66 12.01 5.46 19.03
C GLY A 66 10.96 6.56 19.09
N VAL A 67 11.13 7.58 18.28
CA VAL A 67 10.23 8.74 18.19
C VAL A 67 9.52 8.76 16.86
N VAL A 68 8.19 8.59 16.89
CA VAL A 68 7.34 8.72 15.71
C VAL A 68 7.23 10.21 15.32
N LYS A 69 7.49 10.51 14.06
CA LYS A 69 7.36 11.85 13.49
C LYS A 69 6.40 11.79 12.31
N LEU A 70 5.15 12.17 12.55
CA LEU A 70 4.16 12.28 11.48
C LEU A 70 4.51 13.49 10.62
N GLN A 71 4.81 13.22 9.36
CA GLN A 71 5.21 14.22 8.38
C GLN A 71 4.02 14.62 7.52
N MET A 72 4.19 15.71 6.77
CA MET A 72 3.20 16.12 5.78
C MET A 72 3.02 15.02 4.73
N ILE A 73 1.77 14.71 4.42
CA ILE A 73 1.42 13.80 3.33
C ILE A 73 1.26 14.64 2.06
N ASP A 74 2.03 14.31 1.03
CA ASP A 74 1.98 14.99 -0.26
C ASP A 74 0.64 14.73 -0.97
N VAL A 75 0.31 15.57 -1.96
CA VAL A 75 -0.89 15.42 -2.75
C VAL A 75 -0.85 14.10 -3.56
N VAL A 76 -2.01 13.54 -3.76
CA VAL A 76 -2.21 12.35 -4.62
C VAL A 76 -2.87 12.77 -5.94
N PRO A 77 -2.72 11.99 -7.02
CA PRO A 77 -3.46 12.22 -8.27
C PRO A 77 -4.97 12.27 -8.04
N GLU A 78 -5.67 13.10 -8.80
CA GLU A 78 -7.11 13.32 -8.64
C GLU A 78 -7.96 12.50 -9.61
N GLY A 79 -7.36 11.96 -10.69
CA GLY A 79 -8.09 11.23 -11.71
C GLY A 79 -7.22 10.34 -12.58
N TRP A 80 -7.88 9.44 -13.28
CA TRP A 80 -7.27 8.44 -14.19
C TRP A 80 -8.14 8.27 -15.43
N GLY A 81 -7.53 7.81 -16.52
CA GLY A 81 -8.23 7.66 -17.82
C GLY A 81 -9.15 6.44 -17.89
N SER A 82 -8.88 5.39 -17.09
CA SER A 82 -9.66 4.14 -17.10
C SER A 82 -9.50 3.35 -15.80
N VAL A 83 -10.37 2.37 -15.59
CA VAL A 83 -10.22 1.40 -14.49
C VAL A 83 -8.88 0.67 -14.59
N LEU A 84 -8.48 0.27 -15.79
CA LEU A 84 -7.20 -0.39 -16.02
C LEU A 84 -6.02 0.47 -15.56
N GLU A 85 -6.00 1.75 -15.92
CA GLU A 85 -4.92 2.68 -15.50
C GLU A 85 -4.85 2.82 -13.98
N ILE A 86 -5.98 2.81 -13.28
CA ILE A 86 -6.00 2.86 -11.81
C ILE A 86 -5.28 1.64 -11.23
N PHE A 87 -5.60 0.44 -11.68
CA PHE A 87 -4.97 -0.78 -11.17
C PHE A 87 -3.53 -0.97 -11.63
N GLU A 88 -3.17 -0.50 -12.83
CA GLU A 88 -1.76 -0.43 -13.26
C GLU A 88 -0.96 0.53 -12.38
N HIS A 89 -1.54 1.66 -12.01
CA HIS A 89 -0.92 2.60 -11.06
C HIS A 89 -0.76 1.95 -9.68
N ALA A 90 -1.79 1.28 -9.17
CA ALA A 90 -1.72 0.55 -7.91
C ALA A 90 -0.60 -0.50 -7.93
N TYR A 91 -0.51 -1.32 -8.96
CA TYR A 91 0.56 -2.32 -9.11
C TYR A 91 1.96 -1.68 -9.13
N SER A 92 2.14 -0.65 -9.95
CA SER A 92 3.42 0.09 -9.99
C SER A 92 3.79 0.69 -8.64
N HIS A 93 2.80 1.16 -7.89
CA HIS A 93 3.01 1.71 -6.56
C HIS A 93 3.43 0.63 -5.57
N GLU A 94 2.77 -0.55 -5.56
CA GLU A 94 3.17 -1.67 -4.69
C GLU A 94 4.61 -2.11 -4.95
N CYS A 95 5.06 -2.15 -6.20
CA CYS A 95 6.45 -2.43 -6.53
C CYS A 95 7.44 -1.41 -5.92
N LYS A 96 7.04 -0.15 -5.77
CA LYS A 96 7.87 0.87 -5.10
C LYS A 96 7.88 0.66 -3.58
N VAL A 97 6.72 0.36 -2.99
CA VAL A 97 6.59 0.07 -1.56
C VAL A 97 7.45 -1.13 -1.17
N SER A 98 7.43 -2.20 -1.97
CA SER A 98 8.28 -3.38 -1.75
C SER A 98 9.76 -3.01 -1.63
N LYS A 99 10.27 -2.16 -2.53
CA LYS A 99 11.68 -1.70 -2.49
C LYS A 99 11.99 -0.88 -1.24
N MET A 100 11.04 -0.09 -0.75
CA MET A 100 11.22 0.70 0.47
C MET A 100 11.29 -0.20 1.71
N ILE A 101 10.45 -1.22 1.78
CA ILE A 101 10.45 -2.22 2.85
C ILE A 101 11.74 -3.04 2.83
N ASP A 102 12.18 -3.51 1.66
CA ASP A 102 13.44 -4.23 1.48
C ASP A 102 14.64 -3.41 1.98
N ARG A 103 14.62 -2.10 1.75
CA ARG A 103 15.65 -1.19 2.24
C ARG A 103 15.71 -1.17 3.77
N ILE A 104 14.57 -1.14 4.45
CA ILE A 104 14.53 -1.16 5.93
C ILE A 104 15.10 -2.47 6.45
N VAL A 105 14.71 -3.61 5.85
CA VAL A 105 15.27 -4.93 6.19
C VAL A 105 16.79 -4.94 6.02
N SER A 106 17.29 -4.39 4.90
CA SER A 106 18.73 -4.31 4.64
C SER A 106 19.47 -3.47 5.70
N ILE A 107 18.91 -2.33 6.10
CA ILE A 107 19.48 -1.50 7.16
C ILE A 107 19.49 -2.25 8.49
N ALA A 108 18.41 -2.94 8.83
CA ALA A 108 18.31 -3.73 10.06
C ALA A 108 19.37 -4.85 10.11
N GLN A 109 19.61 -5.50 8.98
CA GLN A 109 20.67 -6.53 8.85
C GLN A 109 22.07 -5.93 9.02
N GLU A 110 22.36 -4.81 8.36
CA GLU A 110 23.65 -4.12 8.49
C GLU A 110 23.94 -3.72 9.94
N GLU A 111 22.91 -3.27 10.66
CA GLU A 111 23.00 -2.84 12.05
C GLU A 111 22.87 -3.99 13.07
N LYS A 112 22.57 -5.21 12.58
CA LYS A 112 22.29 -6.40 13.40
C LYS A 112 21.12 -6.20 14.36
N ASP A 113 20.14 -5.39 13.95
CA ASP A 113 18.86 -5.21 14.65
C ASP A 113 17.88 -6.31 14.21
N TYR A 114 18.07 -7.50 14.78
CA TYR A 114 17.25 -8.67 14.44
C TYR A 114 15.78 -8.50 14.78
N ALA A 115 15.44 -7.68 15.75
CA ALA A 115 14.06 -7.40 16.11
C ALA A 115 13.36 -6.60 15.02
N THR A 116 14.02 -5.56 14.49
CA THR A 116 13.50 -4.77 13.38
C THR A 116 13.45 -5.59 12.09
N GLU A 117 14.48 -6.38 11.80
CA GLU A 117 14.47 -7.31 10.67
C GLU A 117 13.26 -8.26 10.73
N ASN A 118 13.06 -8.91 11.87
CA ASN A 118 11.96 -9.85 12.07
C ASN A 118 10.59 -9.16 11.95
N PHE A 119 10.43 -7.96 12.51
CA PHE A 119 9.20 -7.21 12.42
C PHE A 119 8.84 -6.87 10.96
N PHE A 120 9.81 -6.43 10.16
CA PHE A 120 9.59 -6.03 8.77
C PHE A 120 9.48 -7.20 7.79
N ARG A 121 9.95 -8.41 8.15
CA ARG A 121 9.80 -9.61 7.29
C ARG A 121 8.34 -9.92 6.96
N ARG A 122 7.41 -9.68 7.87
CA ARG A 122 5.99 -9.86 7.57
C ARG A 122 5.50 -8.95 6.44
N PHE A 123 6.02 -7.72 6.37
CA PHE A 123 5.69 -6.80 5.28
C PHE A 123 6.35 -7.22 3.96
N VAL A 124 7.52 -7.85 4.01
CA VAL A 124 8.11 -8.47 2.82
C VAL A 124 7.19 -9.56 2.27
N ASP A 125 6.67 -10.42 3.12
CA ASP A 125 5.74 -11.49 2.74
C ASP A 125 4.43 -10.90 2.20
N GLU A 126 3.87 -9.90 2.89
CA GLU A 126 2.66 -9.19 2.44
C GLU A 126 2.86 -8.53 1.07
N GLN A 127 4.01 -7.92 0.81
CA GLN A 127 4.30 -7.28 -0.50
C GLN A 127 4.34 -8.29 -1.66
N VAL A 128 4.77 -9.52 -1.44
CA VAL A 128 4.65 -10.58 -2.46
C VAL A 128 3.18 -10.81 -2.83
N GLU A 129 2.29 -10.84 -1.84
CA GLU A 129 0.85 -11.00 -2.04
C GLU A 129 0.22 -9.75 -2.68
N GLU A 130 0.61 -8.55 -2.24
CA GLU A 130 0.11 -7.29 -2.79
C GLU A 130 0.44 -7.14 -4.28
N GLU A 131 1.69 -7.37 -4.65
CA GLU A 131 2.10 -7.33 -6.06
C GLU A 131 1.37 -8.40 -6.89
N ALA A 132 1.26 -9.63 -6.38
CA ALA A 132 0.57 -10.71 -7.08
C ALA A 132 -0.93 -10.40 -7.25
N THR A 133 -1.57 -9.85 -6.23
CA THR A 133 -2.99 -9.48 -6.26
C THR A 133 -3.24 -8.36 -7.27
N ALA A 134 -2.48 -7.27 -7.19
CA ALA A 134 -2.62 -6.14 -8.10
C ALA A 134 -2.33 -6.53 -9.55
N SER A 135 -1.25 -7.27 -9.80
CA SER A 135 -0.89 -7.80 -11.12
C SER A 135 -2.00 -8.71 -11.67
N GLY A 136 -2.55 -9.59 -10.86
CA GLY A 136 -3.63 -10.49 -11.26
C GLY A 136 -4.92 -9.75 -11.63
N ILE A 137 -5.23 -8.64 -10.96
CA ILE A 137 -6.37 -7.78 -11.31
C ILE A 137 -6.10 -7.09 -12.65
N VAL A 138 -4.91 -6.54 -12.86
CA VAL A 138 -4.50 -5.92 -14.13
C VAL A 138 -4.65 -6.91 -15.29
N ASP A 139 -4.18 -8.14 -15.14
CA ASP A 139 -4.29 -9.18 -16.17
C ASP A 139 -5.76 -9.51 -16.51
N ARG A 140 -6.62 -9.59 -15.50
CA ARG A 140 -8.06 -9.83 -15.71
C ARG A 140 -8.74 -8.65 -16.39
N LEU A 141 -8.39 -7.42 -16.03
CA LEU A 141 -8.91 -6.21 -16.67
C LEU A 141 -8.51 -6.14 -18.15
N LYS A 142 -7.26 -6.48 -18.49
CA LYS A 142 -6.81 -6.55 -19.88
C LYS A 142 -7.56 -7.58 -20.73
N LYS A 143 -7.95 -8.70 -20.12
CA LYS A 143 -8.70 -9.78 -20.79
C LYS A 143 -10.20 -9.52 -20.89
N ALA A 144 -10.76 -8.78 -19.94
CA ALA A 144 -12.21 -8.64 -19.79
C ALA A 144 -12.87 -7.82 -20.92
N GLY A 145 -12.18 -6.79 -21.44
CA GLY A 145 -12.81 -5.82 -22.30
C GLY A 145 -13.95 -5.07 -21.59
N ASP A 146 -14.70 -4.25 -22.31
CA ASP A 146 -15.78 -3.43 -21.74
C ASP A 146 -16.92 -4.27 -21.15
N SER A 147 -17.28 -5.36 -21.81
CA SER A 147 -18.38 -6.24 -21.35
C SER A 147 -18.04 -7.00 -20.07
N GLY A 148 -16.77 -7.26 -19.80
CA GLY A 148 -16.31 -7.97 -18.60
C GLY A 148 -16.13 -7.07 -17.38
N LEU A 149 -16.07 -5.74 -17.53
CA LEU A 149 -15.85 -4.81 -16.44
C LEU A 149 -16.94 -4.87 -15.37
N LEU A 150 -18.21 -4.96 -15.76
CA LEU A 150 -19.33 -5.09 -14.82
C LEU A 150 -19.24 -6.35 -13.98
N PHE A 151 -18.82 -7.45 -14.59
CA PHE A 151 -18.59 -8.71 -13.85
C PHE A 151 -17.43 -8.57 -12.85
N LEU A 152 -16.31 -8.00 -13.27
CA LEU A 152 -15.16 -7.77 -12.39
C LEU A 152 -15.49 -6.78 -11.27
N ASP A 153 -16.25 -5.72 -11.55
CA ASP A 153 -16.70 -4.79 -10.53
C ASP A 153 -17.52 -5.52 -9.45
N SER A 154 -18.47 -6.32 -9.86
CA SER A 154 -19.26 -7.14 -8.92
C SER A 154 -18.38 -8.11 -8.12
N GLN A 155 -17.41 -8.75 -8.77
CA GLN A 155 -16.50 -9.71 -8.13
C GLN A 155 -15.58 -9.04 -7.10
N LEU A 156 -14.96 -7.91 -7.45
CA LEU A 156 -14.09 -7.17 -6.53
C LEU A 156 -14.87 -6.51 -5.38
N GLY A 157 -16.14 -6.17 -5.60
CA GLY A 157 -17.03 -5.66 -4.58
C GLY A 157 -17.38 -6.64 -3.46
N GLN A 158 -17.05 -7.93 -3.63
CA GLN A 158 -17.25 -8.96 -2.61
C GLN A 158 -16.11 -9.06 -1.60
N ARG A 159 -15.01 -8.34 -1.78
CA ARG A 159 -13.91 -8.27 -0.81
C ARG A 159 -14.43 -7.86 0.58
N LYS A 160 -14.02 -8.60 1.62
CA LYS A 160 -14.37 -8.37 3.03
C LYS A 160 -13.27 -7.64 3.76
#